data_0eb4bae08e1812f57fe2dfb056324e69
#
_entry.id   0eb4bae08e1812f57fe2dfb056324e69
#
_cell.length_a   1.000
_cell.length_b   1.000
_cell.length_c   1.000
_cell.angle_alpha   90.00
_cell.angle_beta   90.00
_cell.angle_gamma   90.00
#
_symmetry.space_group_name_H-M   'P 1'
#
loop_
_entity.id
_entity.type
_entity.pdbx_description
1 polymer ?
#
loop_
_entity_poly.entity_id
_entity_poly.type
_entity_poly.pdbx_seq_one_letter_code
_entity_poly.pdbx_strand_id
1 'polypeptide(L)'
;MKTGITFSAFDLFHAGHVKMLEEAKRQCDYLICALQTDPTLDRPEKNKPVQSVVERYIQLKACVHVDEIIPYATEQDLEDVLRSFKIDVRIIGDEYAHKNFSGRAYCEEKGIDLYFNKREHRFSSSGLRREVQEKENLRDK
;
A
#
# COMPACT_ATOMS: atom_id res chain seq x y z
N MET A 1 -8.34 21.05 4.63
CA MET A 1 -7.72 20.07 3.72
C MET A 1 -7.86 18.68 4.32
N LYS A 2 -8.35 17.76 3.54
CA LYS A 2 -8.53 16.36 3.99
C LYS A 2 -7.30 15.55 3.63
N THR A 3 -6.66 14.93 4.61
CA THR A 3 -5.45 14.14 4.45
C THR A 3 -5.78 12.64 4.53
N GLY A 4 -5.38 11.90 3.51
CA GLY A 4 -5.53 10.45 3.45
C GLY A 4 -4.19 9.76 3.53
N ILE A 5 -4.20 8.50 3.97
CA ILE A 5 -3.01 7.67 4.04
C ILE A 5 -3.29 6.23 3.59
N THR A 6 -2.32 5.62 2.93
CA THR A 6 -2.35 4.20 2.61
C THR A 6 -0.98 3.60 2.89
N PHE A 7 -0.95 2.35 3.32
CA PHE A 7 0.27 1.64 3.73
C PHE A 7 0.47 0.43 2.82
N SER A 8 1.64 0.30 2.22
CA SER A 8 1.97 -0.86 1.38
C SER A 8 3.46 -0.90 1.06
N ALA A 9 3.92 -2.05 0.60
CA ALA A 9 5.30 -2.19 0.09
C ALA A 9 5.45 -1.62 -1.33
N PHE A 10 4.37 -1.54 -2.10
CA PHE A 10 4.37 -1.05 -3.49
C PHE A 10 5.42 -1.72 -4.36
N ASP A 11 5.60 -3.03 -4.17
CA ASP A 11 6.59 -3.81 -4.92
C ASP A 11 6.08 -4.09 -6.34
N LEU A 12 6.99 -4.06 -7.33
CA LEU A 12 6.65 -4.27 -8.73
C LEU A 12 5.50 -3.37 -9.19
N PHE A 13 5.68 -2.07 -8.98
CA PHE A 13 4.65 -1.05 -9.23
C PHE A 13 4.02 -1.25 -10.62
N HIS A 14 2.69 -1.33 -10.65
CA HIS A 14 1.95 -1.66 -11.87
C HIS A 14 0.62 -0.91 -11.92
N ALA A 15 -0.15 -1.18 -13.00
CA ALA A 15 -1.43 -0.51 -13.23
C ALA A 15 -2.40 -0.65 -12.05
N GLY A 16 -2.40 -1.79 -11.37
CA GLY A 16 -3.25 -2.00 -10.18
C GLY A 16 -2.94 -1.03 -9.06
N HIS A 17 -1.66 -0.76 -8.81
CA HIS A 17 -1.24 0.23 -7.83
C HIS A 17 -1.72 1.63 -8.24
N VAL A 18 -1.57 1.99 -9.52
CA VAL A 18 -2.00 3.31 -10.01
C VAL A 18 -3.50 3.48 -9.84
N LYS A 19 -4.30 2.47 -10.19
CA LYS A 19 -5.77 2.53 -10.04
C LYS A 19 -6.19 2.65 -8.58
N MET A 20 -5.53 1.93 -7.70
CA MET A 20 -5.79 2.02 -6.25
C MET A 20 -5.46 3.42 -5.73
N LEU A 21 -4.33 3.98 -6.15
CA LEU A 21 -3.90 5.32 -5.72
C LEU A 21 -4.80 6.42 -6.30
N GLU A 22 -5.29 6.24 -7.51
CA GLU A 22 -6.28 7.15 -8.10
C GLU A 22 -7.56 7.18 -7.26
N GLU A 23 -8.07 6.01 -6.90
CA GLU A 23 -9.26 5.90 -6.04
C GLU A 23 -9.01 6.50 -4.66
N ALA A 24 -7.84 6.21 -4.07
CA ALA A 24 -7.45 6.76 -2.78
C ALA A 24 -7.41 8.29 -2.80
N LYS A 25 -6.84 8.87 -3.85
CA LYS A 25 -6.73 10.32 -4.00
C LYS A 25 -8.11 10.98 -4.08
N ARG A 26 -9.10 10.30 -4.65
CA ARG A 26 -10.47 10.84 -4.69
C ARG A 26 -11.10 11.00 -3.32
N GLN A 27 -10.58 10.30 -2.30
CA GLN A 27 -11.10 10.37 -0.94
C GLN A 27 -10.50 11.48 -0.10
N CYS A 28 -9.53 12.21 -0.65
CA CYS A 28 -8.80 13.22 0.12
C CYS A 28 -8.23 14.30 -0.81
N ASP A 29 -7.70 15.35 -0.19
CA ASP A 29 -7.01 16.43 -0.93
C ASP A 29 -5.51 16.19 -0.97
N TYR A 30 -4.98 15.51 0.03
CA TYR A 30 -3.54 15.27 0.18
C TYR A 30 -3.35 13.81 0.54
N LEU A 31 -2.66 13.04 -0.30
CA LEU A 31 -2.47 11.60 -0.11
C LEU A 31 -1.04 11.28 0.31
N ILE A 32 -0.92 10.68 1.49
CA ILE A 32 0.35 10.15 2.00
C ILE A 32 0.41 8.66 1.68
N CYS A 33 1.50 8.22 1.09
CA CYS A 33 1.78 6.81 0.88
C CYS A 33 2.88 6.39 1.84
N ALA A 34 2.56 5.53 2.80
CA ALA A 34 3.54 4.95 3.69
C ALA A 34 4.14 3.72 3.01
N LEU A 35 5.44 3.78 2.75
CA LEU A 35 6.18 2.78 1.98
C LEU A 35 6.91 1.84 2.92
N GLN A 36 6.47 0.58 2.95
CA GLN A 36 7.06 -0.42 3.82
C GLN A 36 8.41 -0.88 3.28
N THR A 37 9.44 -0.82 4.13
CA THR A 37 10.80 -1.19 3.72
C THR A 37 10.93 -2.69 3.52
N ASP A 38 10.54 -3.49 4.53
CA ASP A 38 10.57 -4.96 4.46
C ASP A 38 9.48 -5.56 5.35
N PRO A 39 8.37 -6.07 4.76
CA PRO A 39 7.28 -6.64 5.55
C PRO A 39 7.68 -7.93 6.29
N THR A 40 8.79 -8.57 5.91
CA THR A 40 9.23 -9.83 6.55
C THR A 40 9.80 -9.62 7.95
N LEU A 41 10.12 -8.37 8.34
CA LEU A 41 10.63 -8.09 9.68
C LEU A 41 9.63 -8.49 10.77
N ASP A 42 8.34 -8.18 10.57
CA ASP A 42 7.27 -8.55 11.49
C ASP A 42 6.53 -9.80 11.08
N ARG A 43 6.49 -10.06 9.78
CA ARG A 43 5.72 -11.16 9.20
C ARG A 43 6.61 -12.00 8.29
N PRO A 44 7.37 -12.96 8.85
CA PRO A 44 8.28 -13.80 8.05
C PRO A 44 7.58 -14.58 6.93
N GLU A 45 6.26 -14.80 7.04
CA GLU A 45 5.46 -15.48 6.03
C GLU A 45 5.19 -14.63 4.80
N LYS A 46 5.41 -13.33 4.88
CA LYS A 46 5.22 -12.43 3.75
C LYS A 46 6.36 -12.58 2.75
N ASN A 47 6.09 -12.24 1.49
CA ASN A 47 7.12 -12.19 0.46
C ASN A 47 8.03 -10.99 0.68
N LYS A 48 9.34 -11.23 0.63
CA LYS A 48 10.30 -10.13 0.62
C LYS A 48 10.15 -9.37 -0.70
N PRO A 49 10.18 -8.02 -0.70
CA PRO A 49 10.09 -7.26 -1.93
C PRO A 49 11.18 -7.64 -2.93
N VAL A 50 10.81 -7.74 -4.20
CA VAL A 50 11.74 -8.01 -5.29
C VAL A 50 12.62 -6.79 -5.53
N GLN A 51 12.02 -5.60 -5.50
CA GLN A 51 12.73 -4.35 -5.74
C GLN A 51 13.23 -3.75 -4.44
N SER A 52 14.33 -3.01 -4.53
CA SER A 52 14.87 -2.28 -3.39
C SER A 52 13.89 -1.18 -2.95
N VAL A 53 14.04 -0.69 -1.72
CA VAL A 53 13.22 0.43 -1.25
C VAL A 53 13.44 1.68 -2.10
N VAL A 54 14.66 1.88 -2.60
CA VAL A 54 14.98 3.03 -3.46
C VAL A 54 14.22 2.94 -4.79
N GLU A 55 14.22 1.77 -5.42
CA GLU A 55 13.49 1.55 -6.67
C GLU A 55 11.99 1.79 -6.48
N ARG A 56 11.43 1.27 -5.39
CA ARG A 56 10.01 1.42 -5.08
C ARG A 56 9.65 2.88 -4.78
N TYR A 57 10.54 3.58 -4.08
CA TYR A 57 10.37 5.00 -3.80
C TYR A 57 10.34 5.83 -5.09
N ILE A 58 11.28 5.60 -5.99
CA ILE A 58 11.36 6.33 -7.26
C ILE A 58 10.07 6.14 -8.07
N GLN A 59 9.60 4.91 -8.18
CA GLN A 59 8.38 4.59 -8.93
C GLN A 59 7.14 5.24 -8.31
N LEU A 60 7.02 5.14 -6.99
CA LEU A 60 5.89 5.70 -6.26
C LEU A 60 5.85 7.23 -6.35
N LYS A 61 7.02 7.86 -6.26
CA LYS A 61 7.14 9.31 -6.33
C LYS A 61 6.73 9.85 -7.70
N ALA A 62 6.88 9.06 -8.75
CA ALA A 62 6.49 9.46 -10.11
C ALA A 62 4.96 9.40 -10.33
N CYS A 63 4.21 8.80 -9.43
CA CYS A 63 2.76 8.71 -9.55
C CYS A 63 2.11 10.05 -9.23
N VAL A 64 1.28 10.54 -10.15
CA VAL A 64 0.64 11.87 -10.02
C VAL A 64 -0.34 11.95 -8.85
N HIS A 65 -0.81 10.82 -8.34
CA HIS A 65 -1.79 10.79 -7.25
C HIS A 65 -1.16 10.86 -5.86
N VAL A 66 0.17 10.74 -5.77
CA VAL A 66 0.89 10.67 -4.49
C VAL A 66 1.44 12.06 -4.16
N ASP A 67 1.12 12.56 -2.97
CA ASP A 67 1.60 13.86 -2.52
C ASP A 67 2.80 13.75 -1.59
N GLU A 68 2.88 12.67 -0.80
CA GLU A 68 3.96 12.49 0.16
C GLU A 68 4.23 11.01 0.37
N ILE A 69 5.50 10.66 0.59
CA ILE A 69 5.92 9.28 0.88
C ILE A 69 6.62 9.27 2.23
N ILE A 70 6.21 8.35 3.11
CA ILE A 70 6.81 8.17 4.43
C ILE A 70 7.26 6.71 4.55
N PRO A 71 8.53 6.43 4.87
CA PRO A 71 8.97 5.06 5.06
C PRO A 71 8.53 4.51 6.41
N TYR A 72 8.26 3.22 6.48
CA TYR A 72 8.01 2.51 7.73
C TYR A 72 8.47 1.06 7.57
N ALA A 73 8.77 0.38 8.67
CA ALA A 73 9.25 -0.99 8.63
C ALA A 73 8.28 -1.97 9.28
N THR A 74 7.85 -1.69 10.51
CA THR A 74 7.07 -2.62 11.34
C THR A 74 5.62 -2.18 11.49
N GLU A 75 4.79 -3.08 12.04
CA GLU A 75 3.40 -2.75 12.38
C GLU A 75 3.34 -1.69 13.49
N GLN A 76 4.33 -1.69 14.39
CA GLN A 76 4.44 -0.63 15.40
C GLN A 76 4.73 0.72 14.75
N ASP A 77 5.61 0.74 13.74
CA ASP A 77 5.87 1.96 12.96
C ASP A 77 4.60 2.47 12.28
N LEU A 78 3.76 1.56 11.79
CA LEU A 78 2.48 1.93 11.17
C LEU A 78 1.61 2.71 12.16
N GLU A 79 1.48 2.21 13.38
CA GLU A 79 0.72 2.91 14.42
C GLU A 79 1.36 4.24 14.80
N ASP A 80 2.69 4.28 14.87
CA ASP A 80 3.41 5.53 15.16
C ASP A 80 3.17 6.58 14.08
N VAL A 81 3.13 6.18 12.82
CA VAL A 81 2.79 7.10 11.71
C VAL A 81 1.37 7.64 11.88
N LEU A 82 0.41 6.78 12.17
CA LEU A 82 -0.98 7.22 12.40
C LEU A 82 -1.10 8.21 13.54
N ARG A 83 -0.28 8.04 14.59
CA ARG A 83 -0.28 8.93 15.77
C ARG A 83 0.46 10.23 15.54
N SER A 84 1.43 10.24 14.62
CA SER A 84 2.33 11.37 14.40
C SER A 84 1.81 12.39 13.41
N PHE A 85 0.87 12.01 12.55
CA PHE A 85 0.32 12.87 11.51
C PHE A 85 -1.18 13.03 11.68
N LYS A 86 -1.70 14.18 11.27
CA LYS A 86 -3.14 14.41 11.27
C LYS A 86 -3.74 13.72 10.04
N ILE A 87 -4.39 12.60 10.26
CA ILE A 87 -4.99 11.79 9.21
C ILE A 87 -6.52 11.86 9.32
N ASP A 88 -7.19 12.11 8.22
CA ASP A 88 -8.66 12.16 8.16
C ASP A 88 -9.27 10.86 7.65
N VAL A 89 -8.58 10.19 6.72
CA VAL A 89 -9.05 8.92 6.16
C VAL A 89 -7.88 7.98 5.88
N ARG A 90 -8.06 6.70 6.21
CA ARG A 90 -7.12 5.64 5.85
C ARG A 90 -7.74 4.78 4.77
N ILE A 91 -7.00 4.60 3.67
CA ILE A 91 -7.42 3.77 2.55
C ILE A 91 -6.76 2.41 2.67
N ILE A 92 -7.55 1.33 2.60
CA ILE A 92 -7.07 -0.04 2.76
C ILE A 92 -7.89 -0.96 1.84
N GLY A 93 -7.34 -2.10 1.45
CA GLY A 93 -8.04 -3.05 0.58
C GLY A 93 -9.32 -3.59 1.21
N ASP A 94 -10.33 -3.86 0.39
CA ASP A 94 -11.64 -4.33 0.89
C ASP A 94 -11.60 -5.72 1.51
N GLU A 95 -10.55 -6.50 1.24
CA GLU A 95 -10.35 -7.80 1.91
C GLU A 95 -10.17 -7.67 3.42
N TYR A 96 -9.87 -6.46 3.91
CA TYR A 96 -9.70 -6.18 5.34
C TYR A 96 -10.97 -5.65 6.02
N ALA A 97 -12.06 -5.44 5.26
CA ALA A 97 -13.27 -4.80 5.80
C ALA A 97 -13.84 -5.50 7.03
N HIS A 98 -13.78 -6.84 7.06
CA HIS A 98 -14.32 -7.65 8.14
C HIS A 98 -13.26 -8.31 9.01
N LYS A 99 -12.02 -7.82 8.93
CA LYS A 99 -10.89 -8.36 9.69
C LYS A 99 -10.33 -7.28 10.60
N ASN A 100 -9.66 -7.72 11.66
CA ASN A 100 -8.84 -6.81 12.44
C ASN A 100 -7.50 -6.60 11.70
N PHE A 101 -6.97 -5.39 11.76
CA PHE A 101 -5.69 -5.05 11.14
C PHE A 101 -5.00 -3.97 11.98
N SER A 102 -3.71 -3.81 11.76
CA SER A 102 -2.91 -2.85 12.53
C SER A 102 -3.46 -1.43 12.40
N GLY A 103 -3.69 -0.80 13.54
CA GLY A 103 -4.18 0.56 13.61
C GLY A 103 -5.68 0.73 13.49
N ARG A 104 -6.45 -0.35 13.28
CA ARG A 104 -7.91 -0.24 13.16
C ARG A 104 -8.56 0.38 14.40
N ALA A 105 -8.21 -0.14 15.57
CA ALA A 105 -8.76 0.37 16.84
C ALA A 105 -8.44 1.85 17.05
N TYR A 106 -7.21 2.26 16.73
CA TYR A 106 -6.80 3.65 16.83
C TYR A 106 -7.62 4.54 15.90
N CYS A 107 -7.81 4.11 14.64
CA CYS A 107 -8.61 4.87 13.68
C CYS A 107 -10.05 5.03 14.15
N GLU A 108 -10.65 3.96 14.64
CA GLU A 108 -12.03 4.00 15.16
C GLU A 108 -12.16 4.92 16.37
N GLU A 109 -11.20 4.83 17.31
CA GLU A 109 -11.19 5.68 18.50
C GLU A 109 -11.04 7.16 18.19
N LYS A 110 -10.20 7.49 17.20
CA LYS A 110 -9.89 8.88 16.86
C LYS A 110 -10.77 9.45 15.76
N GLY A 111 -11.73 8.70 15.27
CA GLY A 111 -12.63 9.18 14.23
C GLY A 111 -11.97 9.32 12.86
N ILE A 112 -10.91 8.56 12.60
CA ILE A 112 -10.30 8.48 11.27
C ILE A 112 -11.17 7.54 10.44
N ASP A 113 -11.67 8.04 9.31
CA ASP A 113 -12.50 7.24 8.42
C ASP A 113 -11.68 6.11 7.81
N LEU A 114 -12.31 4.94 7.68
CA LEU A 114 -11.71 3.80 6.99
C LEU A 114 -12.40 3.64 5.64
N TYR A 115 -11.65 3.80 4.56
CA TYR A 115 -12.16 3.60 3.22
C TYR A 115 -11.57 2.31 2.66
N PHE A 116 -12.45 1.37 2.30
CA PHE A 116 -12.06 0.07 1.77
C PHE A 116 -12.18 0.11 0.26
N ASN A 117 -11.04 0.16 -0.45
CA ASN A 117 -11.09 0.22 -1.90
C ASN A 117 -11.27 -1.17 -2.53
N LYS A 118 -12.06 -1.20 -3.59
CA LYS A 118 -12.43 -2.43 -4.28
C LYS A 118 -11.40 -2.78 -5.34
N ARG A 119 -11.08 -4.07 -5.44
CA ARG A 119 -10.23 -4.59 -6.50
C ARG A 119 -11.09 -5.08 -7.65
N GLU A 120 -11.60 -4.15 -8.44
CA GLU A 120 -12.45 -4.48 -9.58
C GLU A 120 -11.64 -4.75 -10.86
N HIS A 121 -10.31 -4.68 -10.76
CA HIS A 121 -9.40 -4.92 -11.87
C HIS A 121 -8.59 -6.20 -11.64
N ARG A 122 -8.05 -6.74 -12.74
CA ARG A 122 -7.27 -7.99 -12.73
C ARG A 122 -5.79 -7.80 -12.36
N PHE A 123 -5.35 -6.58 -12.16
CA PHE A 123 -3.93 -6.28 -11.95
C PHE A 123 -3.48 -6.59 -10.53
N SER A 124 -2.37 -7.32 -10.39
CA SER A 124 -1.77 -7.60 -9.09
C SER A 124 -0.29 -7.95 -9.25
N SER A 125 0.50 -7.72 -8.19
CA SER A 125 1.91 -8.11 -8.17
C SER A 125 2.08 -9.62 -8.23
N SER A 126 1.22 -10.36 -7.53
CA SER A 126 1.25 -11.84 -7.55
C SER A 126 0.91 -12.38 -8.93
N GLY A 127 -0.09 -11.79 -9.59
CA GLY A 127 -0.43 -12.16 -10.95
C GLY A 127 0.68 -11.86 -11.93
N LEU A 128 1.34 -10.71 -11.78
CA LEU A 128 2.46 -10.31 -12.63
C LEU A 128 3.64 -11.27 -12.47
N ARG A 129 3.98 -11.64 -11.22
CA ARG A 129 5.04 -12.62 -10.96
C ARG A 129 4.73 -13.96 -11.62
N ARG A 130 3.48 -14.38 -11.56
CA ARG A 130 3.04 -15.64 -12.18
C ARG A 130 3.19 -15.59 -13.69
N GLU A 131 2.78 -14.49 -14.34
CA GLU A 131 2.91 -14.31 -15.78
C GLU A 131 4.38 -14.37 -16.23
N VAL A 132 5.27 -13.74 -15.49
CA VAL A 132 6.71 -13.77 -15.76
C VAL A 132 7.23 -15.20 -15.69
N GLN A 133 6.87 -15.95 -14.65
CA GLN A 133 7.31 -17.33 -14.49
C GLN A 133 6.79 -18.22 -15.60
N GLU A 134 5.53 -18.07 -16.00
CA GLU A 134 4.94 -18.84 -17.10
C GLU A 134 5.65 -18.56 -18.42
N LYS A 135 5.96 -17.31 -18.71
CA LYS A 135 6.67 -16.92 -19.93
C LYS A 135 8.10 -17.46 -19.94
N GLU A 136 8.79 -17.45 -18.81
CA GLU A 136 10.13 -18.03 -18.68
C GLU A 136 10.09 -19.54 -18.92
N ASN A 137 9.11 -20.24 -18.36
CA ASN A 137 8.93 -21.67 -18.56
C ASN A 137 8.70 -22.02 -20.03
N LEU A 138 7.94 -21.18 -20.76
CA LEU A 138 7.71 -21.37 -22.19
C LEU A 138 8.98 -21.15 -23.01
N ARG A 139 9.84 -20.22 -22.62
CA ARG A 139 11.12 -19.98 -23.30
C ARG A 139 12.09 -21.14 -23.17
N ASP A 140 12.05 -21.84 -22.03
CA ASP A 140 12.95 -22.96 -21.73
C ASP A 140 12.53 -24.28 -22.43
N LYS A 141 11.41 -24.26 -23.12
CA LYS A 141 10.93 -25.38 -23.89
C LYS A 141 11.29 -25.18 -25.36
#